data_11d06ee7f116b20cf7273d02cff72def
#
_entry.id   11d06ee7f116b20cf7273d02cff72def
#
_cell.length_a   1.000
_cell.length_b   1.000
_cell.length_c   1.000
_cell.angle_alpha   90.00
_cell.angle_beta   90.00
_cell.angle_gamma   90.00
#
_symmetry.space_group_name_H-M   'P 1'
#
loop_
_entity.id
_entity.type
_entity.pdbx_description
1 polymer ?
#
loop_
_entity_poly.entity_id
_entity_poly.type
_entity_poly.pdbx_seq_one_letter_code
_entity_poly.pdbx_strand_id
1 'polypeptide(L)'
;FDHFIDQAKKLNCEKVATGHYAKIIMNNNIYELHKADYLDKDQSYVLHMLDSQKLENIEFPLGTISKPEVRQIAASLGLKTAFKKDSQDICFVGKKDYRNFVSKRIDVSSKGLIVDKNENEMGTHGGIHAYTIGQRKGVPGGQGEAKYVTKIDLENNKIYIGSKDELTTKKFILDEVTFVNEVEY
;
A
#
# COMPACT_ATOMS: atom_id res chain seq x y z
N PHE A 1 10.39 -11.39 -1.13
CA PHE A 1 11.19 -12.07 -0.11
C PHE A 1 11.87 -13.33 -0.64
N ASP A 2 11.21 -14.16 -1.46
CA ASP A 2 11.75 -15.43 -1.93
C ASP A 2 13.17 -15.30 -2.49
N HIS A 3 13.37 -14.42 -3.47
CA HIS A 3 14.71 -14.18 -4.03
C HIS A 3 15.72 -13.70 -2.97
N PHE A 4 15.28 -12.92 -1.99
CA PHE A 4 16.17 -12.40 -0.93
C PHE A 4 16.61 -13.52 0.02
N ILE A 5 15.70 -14.40 0.41
CA ILE A 5 15.98 -15.61 1.20
C ILE A 5 16.94 -16.54 0.45
N ASP A 6 16.71 -16.75 -0.86
CA ASP A 6 17.58 -17.58 -1.69
C ASP A 6 19.02 -17.02 -1.79
N GLN A 7 19.16 -15.70 -1.89
CA GLN A 7 20.50 -15.07 -1.86
C GLN A 7 21.18 -15.22 -0.49
N ALA A 8 20.43 -15.07 0.60
CA ALA A 8 20.94 -15.28 1.95
C ALA A 8 21.50 -16.71 2.13
N LYS A 9 20.74 -17.73 1.68
CA LYS A 9 21.18 -19.12 1.70
C LYS A 9 22.47 -19.34 0.92
N LYS A 10 22.61 -18.73 -0.27
CA LYS A 10 23.84 -18.81 -1.07
C LYS A 10 25.04 -18.15 -0.37
N LEU A 11 24.79 -17.17 0.47
CA LEU A 11 25.81 -16.46 1.24
C LEU A 11 26.04 -17.09 2.62
N ASN A 12 25.44 -18.24 2.91
CA ASN A 12 25.46 -18.91 4.23
C ASN A 12 24.96 -18.02 5.36
N CYS A 13 23.98 -17.16 5.09
CA CYS A 13 23.26 -16.41 6.11
C CYS A 13 22.06 -17.22 6.58
N GLU A 14 21.82 -17.26 7.88
CA GLU A 14 20.69 -17.98 8.48
C GLU A 14 19.36 -17.26 8.21
N LYS A 15 19.39 -15.93 8.23
CA LYS A 15 18.20 -15.09 8.10
C LYS A 15 18.47 -13.84 7.27
N VAL A 16 17.38 -13.27 6.78
CA VAL A 16 17.37 -11.91 6.20
C VAL A 16 16.72 -10.94 7.17
N ALA A 17 17.28 -9.74 7.31
CA ALA A 17 16.69 -8.68 8.11
C ALA A 17 16.27 -7.50 7.24
N THR A 18 15.10 -6.93 7.54
CA THR A 18 14.61 -5.74 6.83
C THR A 18 14.08 -4.70 7.82
N GLY A 19 14.03 -3.43 7.38
CA GLY A 19 13.56 -2.32 8.20
C GLY A 19 12.04 -2.17 8.27
N HIS A 20 11.26 -3.21 8.01
CA HIS A 20 9.81 -3.14 8.18
C HIS A 20 9.43 -3.07 9.65
N TYR A 21 8.41 -2.26 9.94
CA TYR A 21 7.77 -2.19 11.24
C TYR A 21 6.70 -3.28 11.32
N ALA A 22 7.11 -4.46 11.74
CA ALA A 22 6.26 -5.63 12.00
C ALA A 22 7.00 -6.52 13.00
N LYS A 23 6.32 -7.50 13.60
CA LYS A 23 6.95 -8.49 14.48
C LYS A 23 6.73 -9.89 13.96
N ILE A 24 7.70 -10.75 14.19
CA ILE A 24 7.57 -12.19 14.01
C ILE A 24 7.63 -12.81 15.40
N ILE A 25 6.63 -13.59 15.76
CA ILE A 25 6.54 -14.28 17.04
C ILE A 25 6.42 -15.77 16.76
N MET A 26 7.22 -16.58 17.45
CA MET A 26 7.08 -18.03 17.42
C MET A 26 6.10 -18.47 18.51
N ASN A 27 5.01 -19.10 18.12
CA ASN A 27 3.99 -19.64 18.99
C ASN A 27 3.70 -21.09 18.58
N ASN A 28 3.81 -22.05 19.50
CA ASN A 28 3.59 -23.48 19.25
C ASN A 28 4.33 -24.03 17.99
N ASN A 29 5.58 -23.64 17.83
CA ASN A 29 6.42 -23.97 16.67
C ASN A 29 5.93 -23.40 15.32
N ILE A 30 5.07 -22.40 15.32
CA ILE A 30 4.59 -21.69 14.15
C ILE A 30 5.07 -20.24 14.25
N TYR A 31 5.66 -19.73 13.16
CA TYR A 31 6.02 -18.32 13.07
C TYR A 31 4.83 -17.50 12.59
N GLU A 32 4.43 -16.52 13.38
CA GLU A 32 3.28 -15.65 13.15
C GLU A 32 3.73 -14.22 12.83
N LEU A 33 3.05 -13.59 11.90
CA LEU A 33 3.23 -12.16 11.60
C LEU A 33 2.32 -11.32 12.51
N HIS A 34 2.91 -10.44 13.28
CA HIS A 34 2.20 -9.53 14.19
C HIS A 34 2.43 -8.06 13.83
N LYS A 35 1.50 -7.21 14.22
CA LYS A 35 1.67 -5.76 14.14
C LYS A 35 2.87 -5.30 14.97
N ALA A 36 3.51 -4.21 14.51
CA ALA A 36 4.52 -3.53 15.29
C ALA A 36 3.95 -2.95 16.59
N ASP A 37 4.80 -2.76 17.60
CA ASP A 37 4.40 -2.09 18.85
C ASP A 37 4.11 -0.61 18.60
N TYR A 38 4.81 0.03 17.66
CA TYR A 38 4.54 1.39 17.22
C TYR A 38 3.54 1.39 16.06
N LEU A 39 2.24 1.36 16.39
CA LEU A 39 1.13 1.19 15.45
C LEU A 39 1.06 2.26 14.35
N ASP A 40 1.49 3.51 14.64
CA ASP A 40 1.51 4.60 13.65
C ASP A 40 2.41 4.31 12.43
N LYS A 41 3.31 3.35 12.56
CA LYS A 41 4.23 2.93 11.51
C LYS A 41 4.10 1.46 11.15
N ASP A 42 3.10 0.78 11.68
CA ASP A 42 2.90 -0.63 11.37
C ASP A 42 2.83 -0.88 9.85
N GLN A 43 3.56 -1.89 9.42
CA GLN A 43 3.67 -2.31 8.03
C GLN A 43 3.32 -3.79 7.83
N SER A 44 2.70 -4.42 8.82
CA SER A 44 2.31 -5.84 8.71
C SER A 44 1.40 -6.10 7.52
N TYR A 45 0.56 -5.13 7.14
CA TYR A 45 -0.37 -5.24 6.02
C TYR A 45 0.29 -5.44 4.65
N VAL A 46 1.52 -4.94 4.42
CA VAL A 46 2.23 -5.16 3.14
C VAL A 46 2.97 -6.49 3.09
N LEU A 47 2.98 -7.22 4.20
CA LEU A 47 3.67 -8.50 4.38
C LEU A 47 2.71 -9.70 4.31
N HIS A 48 1.49 -9.49 3.87
CA HIS A 48 0.39 -10.48 3.84
C HIS A 48 0.70 -11.75 3.05
N MET A 49 1.70 -11.74 2.17
CA MET A 49 2.11 -12.89 1.36
C MET A 49 3.17 -13.80 2.03
N LEU A 50 3.52 -13.50 3.29
CA LEU A 50 4.50 -14.30 4.02
C LEU A 50 3.80 -15.38 4.84
N ASP A 51 4.04 -16.64 4.49
CA ASP A 51 3.64 -17.80 5.27
C ASP A 51 4.64 -18.09 6.41
N SER A 52 4.30 -19.03 7.30
CA SER A 52 5.13 -19.40 8.46
C SER A 52 6.54 -19.88 8.05
N GLN A 53 6.67 -20.59 6.93
CA GLN A 53 7.96 -21.09 6.47
C GLN A 53 8.89 -19.97 6.02
N LYS A 54 8.34 -18.93 5.37
CA LYS A 54 9.11 -17.73 4.99
C LYS A 54 9.47 -16.90 6.21
N LEU A 55 8.53 -16.75 7.16
CA LEU A 55 8.74 -15.98 8.39
C LEU A 55 9.88 -16.53 9.25
N GLU A 56 10.11 -17.84 9.26
CA GLU A 56 11.25 -18.47 9.94
C GLU A 56 12.60 -17.89 9.51
N ASN A 57 12.72 -17.53 8.24
CA ASN A 57 13.97 -17.05 7.62
C ASN A 57 14.10 -15.51 7.63
N ILE A 58 13.20 -14.79 8.31
CA ILE A 58 13.13 -13.33 8.27
C ILE A 58 13.21 -12.75 9.68
N GLU A 59 13.77 -11.56 9.79
CA GLU A 59 13.73 -10.73 11.00
C GLU A 59 13.31 -9.31 10.68
N PHE A 60 12.49 -8.72 11.57
CA PHE A 60 12.08 -7.32 11.53
C PHE A 60 12.57 -6.61 12.79
N PRO A 61 13.85 -6.17 12.84
CA PRO A 61 14.46 -5.59 14.05
C PRO A 61 13.75 -4.32 14.56
N LEU A 62 12.96 -3.66 13.73
CA LEU A 62 12.26 -2.42 14.10
C LEU A 62 10.87 -2.65 14.67
N GLY A 63 10.42 -3.89 14.76
CA GLY A 63 9.04 -4.21 15.15
C GLY A 63 8.66 -3.79 16.58
N THR A 64 9.64 -3.67 17.47
CA THR A 64 9.45 -3.28 18.89
C THR A 64 9.95 -1.88 19.22
N ILE A 65 10.48 -1.14 18.24
CA ILE A 65 11.14 0.14 18.44
C ILE A 65 10.32 1.25 17.78
N SER A 66 10.09 2.34 18.49
CA SER A 66 9.40 3.50 17.93
C SER A 66 10.25 4.24 16.88
N LYS A 67 9.61 4.95 15.96
CA LYS A 67 10.32 5.73 14.94
C LYS A 67 11.24 6.81 15.53
N PRO A 68 10.87 7.55 16.58
CA PRO A 68 11.77 8.47 17.26
C PRO A 68 13.03 7.78 17.82
N GLU A 69 12.88 6.63 18.47
CA GLU A 69 14.02 5.86 18.99
C GLU A 69 14.96 5.36 17.90
N VAL A 70 14.41 4.85 16.79
CA VAL A 70 15.21 4.45 15.62
C VAL A 70 16.05 5.64 15.10
N ARG A 71 15.46 6.85 15.07
CA ARG A 71 16.20 8.06 14.67
C ARG A 71 17.30 8.44 15.66
N GLN A 72 17.05 8.29 16.95
CA GLN A 72 18.07 8.53 18.00
C GLN A 72 19.25 7.55 17.87
N ILE A 73 18.95 6.25 17.69
CA ILE A 73 19.96 5.22 17.46
C ILE A 73 20.77 5.53 16.18
N ALA A 74 20.10 5.85 15.08
CA ALA A 74 20.76 6.22 13.83
C ALA A 74 21.66 7.46 13.99
N ALA A 75 21.22 8.45 14.76
CA ALA A 75 22.00 9.65 15.06
C ALA A 75 23.22 9.33 15.93
N SER A 76 23.08 8.51 16.95
CA SER A 76 24.20 8.09 17.81
C SER A 76 25.27 7.29 17.06
N LEU A 77 24.85 6.57 16.01
CA LEU A 77 25.75 5.85 15.10
C LEU A 77 26.33 6.74 13.98
N GLY A 78 26.03 8.05 13.97
CA GLY A 78 26.52 8.99 12.96
C GLY A 78 25.95 8.77 11.56
N LEU A 79 24.80 8.09 11.42
CA LEU A 79 24.20 7.81 10.12
C LEU A 79 23.60 9.10 9.52
N LYS A 80 24.04 9.48 8.32
CA LYS A 80 23.57 10.68 7.60
C LYS A 80 22.06 10.67 7.32
N THR A 81 21.43 9.50 7.35
CA THR A 81 20.01 9.31 7.09
C THR A 81 19.13 9.48 8.34
N ALA A 82 19.70 9.66 9.54
CA ALA A 82 18.98 9.74 10.80
C ALA A 82 17.84 10.78 10.78
N PHE A 83 18.09 11.94 10.16
CA PHE A 83 17.14 13.07 10.08
C PHE A 83 16.45 13.19 8.71
N LYS A 84 16.67 12.23 7.81
CA LYS A 84 15.97 12.22 6.53
C LYS A 84 14.48 12.08 6.76
N LYS A 85 13.69 12.91 6.08
CA LYS A 85 12.21 12.77 6.07
C LYS A 85 11.83 11.42 5.44
N ASP A 86 10.77 10.82 5.97
CA ASP A 86 10.22 9.60 5.38
C ASP A 86 9.85 9.86 3.92
N SER A 87 10.10 8.88 3.06
CA SER A 87 9.65 8.94 1.67
C SER A 87 8.13 8.97 1.64
N GLN A 88 7.57 10.01 1.01
CA GLN A 88 6.12 10.18 0.87
C GLN A 88 5.63 9.67 -0.48
N ASP A 89 6.56 9.34 -1.38
CA ASP A 89 6.28 9.03 -2.77
C ASP A 89 7.18 7.91 -3.29
N ILE A 90 6.80 7.35 -4.44
CA ILE A 90 7.58 6.34 -5.14
C ILE A 90 8.87 7.00 -5.67
N CYS A 91 10.02 6.52 -5.23
CA CYS A 91 11.33 7.17 -5.44
C CYS A 91 11.71 7.38 -6.92
N PHE A 92 11.24 6.52 -7.83
CA PHE A 92 11.53 6.63 -9.26
C PHE A 92 10.54 7.49 -10.06
N VAL A 93 9.45 7.93 -9.45
CA VAL A 93 8.48 8.85 -10.09
C VAL A 93 8.98 10.30 -10.03
N GLY A 94 9.87 10.61 -9.07
CA GLY A 94 10.40 11.95 -8.84
C GLY A 94 9.37 12.89 -8.22
N LYS A 95 9.77 14.16 -8.02
CA LYS A 95 8.89 15.17 -7.41
C LYS A 95 7.78 15.67 -8.33
N LYS A 96 7.71 15.18 -9.58
CA LYS A 96 6.76 15.64 -10.57
C LYS A 96 5.75 14.54 -10.84
N ASP A 97 4.55 14.87 -10.47
CA ASP A 97 3.27 14.31 -10.90
C ASP A 97 3.33 12.88 -11.50
N TYR A 98 2.99 11.91 -10.68
CA TYR A 98 2.79 10.50 -11.04
C TYR A 98 1.94 10.35 -12.33
N ARG A 99 0.98 11.24 -12.58
CA ARG A 99 0.14 11.26 -13.78
C ARG A 99 0.98 11.44 -15.05
N ASN A 100 1.93 12.37 -15.02
CA ASN A 100 2.85 12.60 -16.13
C ASN A 100 3.84 11.43 -16.33
N PHE A 101 4.20 10.73 -15.26
CA PHE A 101 5.01 9.52 -15.35
C PHE A 101 4.26 8.38 -16.05
N VAL A 102 2.99 8.17 -15.71
CA VAL A 102 2.13 7.13 -16.29
C VAL A 102 1.78 7.46 -17.74
N SER A 103 1.36 8.69 -18.04
CA SER A 103 0.95 9.12 -19.39
C SER A 103 2.04 8.99 -20.46
N LYS A 104 3.30 8.95 -20.05
CA LYS A 104 4.44 8.73 -20.97
C LYS A 104 4.69 7.25 -21.29
N ARG A 105 4.05 6.31 -20.59
CA ARG A 105 4.33 4.87 -20.68
C ARG A 105 3.18 4.03 -21.17
N ILE A 106 1.98 4.53 -21.01
CA ILE A 106 0.76 3.89 -21.50
C ILE A 106 -0.05 4.92 -22.27
N ASP A 107 -0.72 4.48 -23.32
CA ASP A 107 -1.67 5.34 -24.03
C ASP A 107 -2.91 5.54 -23.16
N VAL A 108 -2.96 6.68 -22.48
CA VAL A 108 -4.02 7.04 -21.52
C VAL A 108 -4.87 8.22 -22.01
N SER A 109 -4.72 8.56 -23.29
CA SER A 109 -5.22 9.84 -23.85
C SER A 109 -6.71 9.86 -24.16
N SER A 110 -7.46 8.81 -23.88
CA SER A 110 -8.90 8.80 -24.11
C SER A 110 -9.65 9.62 -23.06
N LYS A 111 -10.23 10.72 -23.50
CA LYS A 111 -11.22 11.46 -22.70
C LYS A 111 -12.42 10.55 -22.44
N GLY A 112 -12.94 10.60 -21.21
CA GLY A 112 -14.11 9.82 -20.83
C GLY A 112 -15.08 10.63 -19.98
N LEU A 113 -16.17 9.99 -19.57
CA LEU A 113 -17.23 10.62 -18.80
C LEU A 113 -17.04 10.43 -17.30
N ILE A 114 -17.37 11.46 -16.55
CA ILE A 114 -17.62 11.37 -15.12
C ILE A 114 -19.12 11.37 -14.92
N VAL A 115 -19.65 10.34 -14.27
CA VAL A 115 -21.09 10.13 -14.10
C VAL A 115 -21.45 9.88 -12.63
N ASP A 116 -22.69 10.09 -12.27
CA ASP A 116 -23.25 9.64 -11.00
C ASP A 116 -23.70 8.17 -11.07
N LYS A 117 -24.23 7.63 -9.97
CA LYS A 117 -24.75 6.26 -9.89
C LYS A 117 -25.94 5.97 -10.83
N ASN A 118 -26.63 7.00 -11.32
CA ASN A 118 -27.76 6.92 -12.23
C ASN A 118 -27.35 7.16 -13.70
N GLU A 119 -26.04 7.14 -13.99
CA GLU A 119 -25.44 7.44 -15.30
C GLU A 119 -25.65 8.90 -15.77
N ASN A 120 -26.07 9.81 -14.90
CA ASN A 120 -26.13 11.23 -15.27
C ASN A 120 -24.74 11.80 -15.43
N GLU A 121 -24.50 12.51 -16.51
CA GLU A 121 -23.22 13.14 -16.79
C GLU A 121 -22.95 14.29 -15.80
N MET A 122 -21.84 14.20 -15.11
CA MET A 122 -21.35 15.17 -14.13
C MET A 122 -20.14 15.95 -14.63
N GLY A 123 -19.51 15.47 -15.71
CA GLY A 123 -18.35 16.08 -16.34
C GLY A 123 -17.53 15.11 -17.17
N THR A 124 -16.32 15.53 -17.52
CA THR A 124 -15.40 14.72 -18.31
C THR A 124 -14.03 14.62 -17.64
N HIS A 125 -13.27 13.57 -17.97
CA HIS A 125 -11.90 13.42 -17.51
C HIS A 125 -10.92 13.27 -18.69
N GLY A 126 -9.67 13.64 -18.45
CA GLY A 126 -8.60 13.55 -19.45
C GLY A 126 -7.80 12.25 -19.43
N GLY A 127 -8.29 11.24 -18.68
CA GLY A 127 -7.66 9.94 -18.55
C GLY A 127 -7.96 9.32 -17.18
N ILE A 128 -8.38 8.08 -17.20
CA ILE A 128 -8.84 7.31 -16.04
C ILE A 128 -7.72 7.11 -14.99
N HIS A 129 -6.47 7.00 -15.45
CA HIS A 129 -5.26 6.82 -14.64
C HIS A 129 -5.02 7.96 -13.63
N ALA A 130 -5.66 9.11 -13.83
CA ALA A 130 -5.53 10.27 -12.95
C ALA A 130 -6.46 10.21 -11.73
N TYR A 131 -7.27 9.15 -11.62
CA TYR A 131 -8.27 9.00 -10.57
C TYR A 131 -8.04 7.75 -9.74
N THR A 132 -8.46 7.83 -8.48
CA THR A 132 -8.37 6.72 -7.52
C THR A 132 -9.67 6.65 -6.74
N ILE A 133 -10.17 5.45 -6.43
CA ILE A 133 -11.36 5.27 -5.59
C ILE A 133 -11.13 5.96 -4.24
N GLY A 134 -12.14 6.71 -3.78
CA GLY A 134 -12.06 7.55 -2.58
C GLY A 134 -11.49 8.96 -2.81
N GLN A 135 -10.99 9.26 -4.01
CA GLN A 135 -10.47 10.58 -4.33
C GLN A 135 -11.59 11.63 -4.30
N ARG A 136 -11.33 12.74 -3.59
CA ARG A 136 -12.20 13.92 -3.52
C ARG A 136 -11.68 15.09 -4.37
N LYS A 137 -10.36 15.30 -4.32
CA LYS A 137 -9.72 16.46 -4.98
C LYS A 137 -9.73 16.28 -6.50
N GLY A 138 -10.18 17.32 -7.23
CA GLY A 138 -10.23 17.29 -8.68
C GLY A 138 -11.41 16.51 -9.27
N VAL A 139 -12.40 16.20 -8.45
CA VAL A 139 -13.67 15.59 -8.86
C VAL A 139 -14.72 16.70 -9.01
N PRO A 140 -15.53 16.71 -10.09
CA PRO A 140 -16.63 17.64 -10.21
C PRO A 140 -17.58 17.51 -9.00
N GLY A 141 -17.83 18.61 -8.31
CA GLY A 141 -18.77 18.67 -7.18
C GLY A 141 -19.95 19.53 -7.54
N GLY A 142 -21.17 19.07 -7.24
CA GLY A 142 -22.33 19.92 -7.23
C GLY A 142 -22.26 20.96 -6.09
N GLN A 143 -23.09 21.98 -6.13
CA GLN A 143 -23.18 22.96 -5.04
C GLN A 143 -23.64 22.24 -3.75
N GLY A 144 -22.73 22.20 -2.75
CA GLY A 144 -23.06 21.84 -1.36
C GLY A 144 -22.50 20.52 -0.84
N GLU A 145 -22.36 19.44 -1.62
CA GLU A 145 -21.87 18.14 -1.13
C GLU A 145 -20.56 17.72 -1.76
N ALA A 146 -19.65 17.23 -0.91
CA ALA A 146 -18.40 16.65 -1.39
C ALA A 146 -18.67 15.35 -2.14
N LYS A 147 -18.20 15.24 -3.38
CA LYS A 147 -18.24 14.01 -4.17
C LYS A 147 -16.89 13.31 -4.16
N TYR A 148 -16.94 12.00 -4.25
CA TYR A 148 -15.80 11.11 -4.22
C TYR A 148 -15.86 10.13 -5.40
N VAL A 149 -14.74 9.70 -5.91
CA VAL A 149 -14.69 8.61 -6.89
C VAL A 149 -15.14 7.32 -6.19
N THR A 150 -16.24 6.75 -6.63
CA THR A 150 -16.83 5.54 -6.05
C THR A 150 -16.53 4.28 -6.86
N LYS A 151 -16.38 4.39 -8.19
CA LYS A 151 -16.05 3.30 -9.09
C LYS A 151 -15.26 3.82 -10.29
N ILE A 152 -14.37 3.00 -10.81
CA ILE A 152 -13.64 3.21 -12.06
C ILE A 152 -14.01 2.08 -13.02
N ASP A 153 -14.58 2.41 -14.17
CA ASP A 153 -14.97 1.49 -15.22
C ASP A 153 -13.98 1.62 -16.37
N LEU A 154 -13.06 0.68 -16.45
CA LEU A 154 -12.00 0.68 -17.46
C LEU A 154 -12.53 0.36 -18.87
N GLU A 155 -13.52 -0.52 -18.97
CA GLU A 155 -14.07 -0.97 -20.25
C GLU A 155 -14.83 0.15 -20.96
N ASN A 156 -15.64 0.90 -20.20
CA ASN A 156 -16.46 1.98 -20.75
C ASN A 156 -15.80 3.35 -20.62
N ASN A 157 -14.57 3.42 -20.09
CA ASN A 157 -13.83 4.64 -19.85
C ASN A 157 -14.64 5.68 -19.05
N LYS A 158 -15.29 5.23 -17.96
CA LYS A 158 -16.14 6.04 -17.09
C LYS A 158 -15.61 6.10 -15.66
N ILE A 159 -15.83 7.22 -15.01
CA ILE A 159 -15.57 7.41 -13.59
C ILE A 159 -16.89 7.72 -12.90
N TYR A 160 -17.25 6.92 -11.90
CA TYR A 160 -18.43 7.15 -11.08
C TYR A 160 -18.08 7.98 -9.87
N ILE A 161 -18.94 8.95 -9.56
CA ILE A 161 -18.78 9.80 -8.38
C ILE A 161 -20.05 9.79 -7.54
N GLY A 162 -19.87 9.82 -6.22
CA GLY A 162 -20.98 9.75 -5.27
C GLY A 162 -20.64 10.35 -3.91
N SER A 163 -21.52 10.13 -2.94
CA SER A 163 -21.31 10.53 -1.55
C SER A 163 -20.24 9.67 -0.87
N LYS A 164 -19.79 10.11 0.32
CA LYS A 164 -18.84 9.32 1.12
C LYS A 164 -19.41 7.97 1.54
N ASP A 165 -20.71 7.91 1.78
CA ASP A 165 -21.38 6.66 2.23
C ASP A 165 -21.40 5.60 1.14
N GLU A 166 -21.38 6.00 -0.13
CA GLU A 166 -21.29 5.09 -1.28
C GLU A 166 -19.91 4.42 -1.43
N LEU A 167 -18.90 4.87 -0.70
CA LEU A 167 -17.60 4.19 -0.60
C LEU A 167 -17.59 3.01 0.36
N THR A 168 -18.62 2.88 1.20
CA THR A 168 -18.66 1.84 2.24
C THR A 168 -18.97 0.49 1.62
N THR A 169 -18.03 -0.44 1.67
CA THR A 169 -18.22 -1.83 1.25
C THR A 169 -18.34 -2.72 2.47
N LYS A 170 -19.45 -3.47 2.56
CA LYS A 170 -19.70 -4.43 3.64
C LYS A 170 -19.18 -5.83 3.35
N LYS A 171 -18.90 -6.13 2.07
CA LYS A 171 -18.43 -7.44 1.60
C LYS A 171 -17.37 -7.23 0.51
N PHE A 172 -16.33 -8.02 0.54
CA PHE A 172 -15.33 -8.08 -0.52
C PHE A 172 -14.90 -9.54 -0.71
N ILE A 173 -14.47 -9.86 -1.92
CA ILE A 173 -13.94 -11.17 -2.27
C ILE A 173 -12.42 -11.07 -2.14
N LEU A 174 -11.82 -12.05 -1.48
CA LEU A 174 -10.38 -12.23 -1.43
C LEU A 174 -9.99 -13.26 -2.49
N ASP A 175 -8.90 -13.01 -3.17
CA ASP A 175 -8.25 -13.92 -4.09
C ASP A 175 -6.79 -14.11 -3.68
N GLU A 176 -6.19 -15.23 -4.04
CA GLU A 176 -4.78 -15.55 -3.72
C GLU A 176 -4.45 -15.39 -2.22
N VAL A 177 -5.30 -15.93 -1.35
CA VAL A 177 -5.16 -15.79 0.10
C VAL A 177 -3.99 -16.64 0.60
N THR A 178 -3.07 -16.03 1.34
CA THR A 178 -2.01 -16.74 2.07
C THR A 178 -2.41 -16.89 3.52
N PHE A 179 -2.46 -18.12 4.03
CA PHE A 179 -2.66 -18.42 5.45
C PHE A 179 -1.31 -18.61 6.12
N VAL A 180 -1.11 -17.96 7.26
CA VAL A 180 0.11 -18.15 8.07
C VAL A 180 0.09 -19.51 8.74
N ASN A 181 -1.09 -19.97 9.16
CA ASN A 181 -1.32 -21.26 9.79
C ASN A 181 -2.36 -22.05 9.00
N GLU A 182 -2.34 -23.38 9.15
CA GLU A 182 -3.46 -24.20 8.69
C GLU A 182 -4.72 -23.78 9.44
N VAL A 183 -5.77 -23.44 8.69
CA VAL A 183 -7.09 -23.09 9.25
C VAL A 183 -7.94 -24.33 9.11
N GLU A 184 -8.29 -24.97 10.23
CA GLU A 184 -9.37 -25.95 10.25
C GLU A 184 -10.70 -25.20 10.08
N TYR A 185 -11.49 -25.56 9.07
CA TYR A 185 -12.82 -25.01 8.77
C TYR A 185 -13.91 -25.83 9.47
#